data_93a78fa93da82a45c8b78388baaf3364
#
_entry.id   93a78fa93da82a45c8b78388baaf3364
#
_cell.length_a   1.000
_cell.length_b   1.000
_cell.length_c   1.000
_cell.angle_alpha   90.00
_cell.angle_beta   90.00
_cell.angle_gamma   90.00
#
_symmetry.space_group_name_H-M   'P 1'
#
loop_
_entity.id
_entity.type
_entity.pdbx_description
1 polymer ?
#
loop_
_entity_poly.entity_id
_entity_poly.type
_entity_poly.pdbx_seq_one_letter_code
_entity_poly.pdbx_strand_id
1 'polypeptide(L)'
;KIPIRFRNLIIKDQKKLGQKIFYKKLIKLDGLAKKNISSKDVQRSIRAFEVKKYTKISLFKWFKKTKKNFEDKDFYKIYVDIPKDILSERIKKRIEKMLKAGAFDEVDKFLKMKIKKNNNSNKIIGVREIQDYLQSENKDINNLKEILLIKTRQYAKRQKTWSNKFMHDWSKVDYKNFNFSKKS
;
A
#
# COMPACT_ATOMS: atom_id res chain seq x y z
N LYS A 1 -22.43 -7.87 -6.57
CA LYS A 1 -21.02 -8.30 -6.38
C LYS A 1 -20.52 -8.95 -7.66
N ILE A 2 -19.32 -8.55 -8.15
CA ILE A 2 -18.75 -9.17 -9.36
C ILE A 2 -18.19 -10.54 -8.99
N PRO A 3 -18.55 -11.63 -9.73
CA PRO A 3 -18.09 -12.97 -9.43
C PRO A 3 -16.57 -13.10 -9.55
N ILE A 4 -15.96 -13.86 -8.64
CA ILE A 4 -14.50 -14.06 -8.61
C ILE A 4 -13.98 -14.73 -9.91
N ARG A 5 -14.78 -15.63 -10.50
CA ARG A 5 -14.42 -16.27 -11.77
C ARG A 5 -14.24 -15.24 -12.88
N PHE A 6 -15.14 -14.27 -12.98
CA PHE A 6 -15.05 -13.19 -13.97
C PHE A 6 -13.80 -12.33 -13.75
N ARG A 7 -13.50 -11.95 -12.49
CA ARG A 7 -12.28 -11.23 -12.14
C ARG A 7 -11.03 -11.99 -12.58
N ASN A 8 -10.97 -13.29 -12.31
CA ASN A 8 -9.83 -14.13 -12.67
C ASN A 8 -9.61 -14.20 -14.18
N LEU A 9 -10.66 -14.20 -15.00
CA LEU A 9 -10.56 -14.10 -16.45
C LEU A 9 -9.90 -12.79 -16.88
N ILE A 10 -10.34 -11.66 -16.34
CA ILE A 10 -9.76 -10.35 -16.66
C ILE A 10 -8.28 -10.27 -16.26
N ILE A 11 -7.91 -10.84 -15.12
CA ILE A 11 -6.51 -10.92 -14.68
C ILE A 11 -5.68 -11.79 -15.65
N LYS A 12 -6.21 -12.92 -16.11
CA LYS A 12 -5.54 -13.75 -17.11
C LYS A 12 -5.36 -13.00 -18.43
N ASP A 13 -6.39 -12.33 -18.90
CA ASP A 13 -6.33 -11.52 -20.13
C ASP A 13 -5.26 -10.42 -20.03
N GLN A 14 -5.22 -9.71 -18.89
CA GLN A 14 -4.22 -8.67 -18.67
C GLN A 14 -2.80 -9.24 -18.69
N LYS A 15 -2.57 -10.39 -18.02
CA LYS A 15 -1.25 -11.06 -18.03
C LYS A 15 -0.84 -11.51 -19.43
N LYS A 16 -1.77 -12.07 -20.23
CA LYS A 16 -1.52 -12.53 -21.61
C LYS A 16 -1.18 -11.36 -22.54
N LEU A 17 -1.90 -10.25 -22.43
CA LEU A 17 -1.76 -9.11 -23.34
C LEU A 17 -0.63 -8.15 -22.94
N GLY A 18 -0.20 -8.17 -21.68
CA GLY A 18 0.66 -7.15 -21.12
C GLY A 18 -0.06 -5.81 -20.88
N GLN A 19 0.51 -4.97 -20.03
CA GLN A 19 -0.14 -3.73 -19.56
C GLN A 19 -0.45 -2.74 -20.68
N LYS A 20 0.47 -2.55 -21.63
CA LYS A 20 0.31 -1.55 -22.71
C LYS A 20 -0.90 -1.85 -23.60
N ILE A 21 -1.06 -3.11 -24.02
CA ILE A 21 -2.18 -3.54 -24.90
C ILE A 21 -3.48 -3.54 -24.09
N PHE A 22 -3.43 -4.08 -22.87
CA PHE A 22 -4.62 -4.12 -22.00
C PHE A 22 -5.17 -2.72 -21.70
N TYR A 23 -4.28 -1.75 -21.42
CA TYR A 23 -4.68 -0.37 -21.20
C TYR A 23 -5.32 0.28 -22.43
N LYS A 24 -4.81 0.01 -23.64
CA LYS A 24 -5.46 0.46 -24.89
C LYS A 24 -6.87 -0.14 -25.04
N LYS A 25 -7.08 -1.43 -24.68
CA LYS A 25 -8.41 -2.04 -24.66
C LYS A 25 -9.33 -1.40 -23.62
N LEU A 26 -8.79 -1.06 -22.43
CA LEU A 26 -9.55 -0.35 -21.41
C LEU A 26 -10.06 1.00 -21.92
N ILE A 27 -9.20 1.81 -22.55
CA ILE A 27 -9.57 3.13 -23.06
C ILE A 27 -10.65 3.02 -24.14
N LYS A 28 -10.57 2.03 -25.03
CA LYS A 28 -11.63 1.75 -26.02
C LYS A 28 -12.96 1.39 -25.35
N LEU A 29 -12.92 0.62 -24.26
CA LEU A 29 -14.11 0.19 -23.53
C LEU A 29 -14.70 1.31 -22.65
N ASP A 30 -13.82 2.13 -22.03
CA ASP A 30 -14.17 3.20 -21.10
C ASP A 30 -13.24 4.40 -21.29
N GLY A 31 -13.66 5.38 -22.10
CA GLY A 31 -12.87 6.58 -22.38
C GLY A 31 -12.56 7.42 -21.14
N LEU A 32 -13.37 7.30 -20.06
CA LEU A 32 -13.08 7.99 -18.79
C LEU A 32 -11.81 7.49 -18.11
N ALA A 33 -11.38 6.26 -18.41
CA ALA A 33 -10.16 5.70 -17.84
C ALA A 33 -8.90 6.49 -18.24
N LYS A 34 -8.88 7.10 -19.44
CA LYS A 34 -7.72 7.87 -19.93
C LYS A 34 -7.34 9.04 -19.02
N LYS A 35 -8.33 9.74 -18.46
CA LYS A 35 -8.11 10.90 -17.56
C LYS A 35 -7.86 10.50 -16.11
N ASN A 36 -8.25 9.27 -15.71
CA ASN A 36 -8.32 8.89 -14.30
C ASN A 36 -7.31 7.79 -13.88
N ILE A 37 -6.70 7.10 -14.85
CA ILE A 37 -5.79 5.98 -14.59
C ILE A 37 -4.51 6.17 -15.39
N SER A 38 -3.37 6.06 -14.72
CA SER A 38 -2.07 5.98 -15.40
C SER A 38 -1.97 4.71 -16.24
N SER A 39 -1.39 4.81 -17.45
CA SER A 39 -1.16 3.66 -18.33
C SER A 39 -0.29 2.56 -17.70
N LYS A 40 0.48 2.90 -16.66
CA LYS A 40 1.34 1.97 -15.92
C LYS A 40 0.62 1.30 -14.73
N ASP A 41 -0.57 1.78 -14.35
CA ASP A 41 -1.30 1.24 -13.19
C ASP A 41 -2.10 0.00 -13.56
N VAL A 42 -1.51 -1.15 -13.35
CA VAL A 42 -2.08 -2.47 -13.66
C VAL A 42 -3.35 -2.73 -12.85
N GLN A 43 -3.30 -2.48 -11.54
CA GLN A 43 -4.41 -2.86 -10.66
C GLN A 43 -5.66 -2.02 -10.90
N ARG A 44 -5.52 -0.70 -11.04
CA ARG A 44 -6.64 0.18 -11.37
C ARG A 44 -7.18 -0.09 -12.76
N SER A 45 -6.30 -0.40 -13.73
CA SER A 45 -6.71 -0.79 -15.09
C SER A 45 -7.59 -2.05 -15.10
N ILE A 46 -7.16 -3.11 -14.39
CA ILE A 46 -7.93 -4.35 -14.24
C ILE A 46 -9.28 -4.05 -13.58
N ARG A 47 -9.30 -3.28 -12.50
CA ARG A 47 -10.53 -2.97 -11.78
C ARG A 47 -11.53 -2.17 -12.61
N ALA A 48 -11.07 -1.15 -13.33
CA ALA A 48 -11.93 -0.35 -14.21
C ALA A 48 -12.50 -1.19 -15.37
N PHE A 49 -11.68 -2.03 -15.99
CA PHE A 49 -12.08 -2.94 -17.06
C PHE A 49 -13.13 -3.95 -16.58
N GLU A 50 -12.88 -4.59 -15.42
CA GLU A 50 -13.78 -5.53 -14.76
C GLU A 50 -15.17 -4.91 -14.54
N VAL A 51 -15.20 -3.73 -13.89
CA VAL A 51 -16.46 -3.04 -13.57
C VAL A 51 -17.20 -2.67 -14.84
N LYS A 52 -16.54 -2.02 -15.79
CA LYS A 52 -17.17 -1.56 -17.03
C LYS A 52 -17.67 -2.74 -17.87
N LYS A 53 -16.91 -3.81 -17.99
CA LYS A 53 -17.29 -4.98 -18.78
C LYS A 53 -18.47 -5.73 -18.16
N TYR A 54 -18.50 -5.86 -16.83
CA TYR A 54 -19.55 -6.57 -16.12
C TYR A 54 -20.83 -5.76 -15.98
N THR A 55 -20.74 -4.50 -15.54
CA THR A 55 -21.90 -3.66 -15.20
C THR A 55 -22.37 -2.76 -16.35
N LYS A 56 -21.60 -2.68 -17.45
CA LYS A 56 -21.78 -1.73 -18.55
C LYS A 56 -21.63 -0.25 -18.15
N ILE A 57 -21.43 0.03 -16.87
CA ILE A 57 -21.27 1.37 -16.31
C ILE A 57 -19.79 1.59 -15.95
N SER A 58 -19.25 2.78 -16.24
CA SER A 58 -17.89 3.16 -15.87
C SER A 58 -17.72 3.16 -14.35
N LEU A 59 -16.57 2.68 -13.86
CA LEU A 59 -16.17 2.80 -12.46
C LEU A 59 -16.24 4.25 -11.96
N PHE A 60 -15.87 5.22 -12.79
CA PHE A 60 -15.89 6.65 -12.44
C PHE A 60 -17.30 7.22 -12.37
N LYS A 61 -18.23 6.69 -13.17
CA LYS A 61 -19.66 7.03 -13.03
C LYS A 61 -20.24 6.45 -11.73
N TRP A 62 -19.81 5.24 -11.32
CA TRP A 62 -20.17 4.68 -10.02
C TRP A 62 -19.70 5.56 -8.87
N PHE A 63 -18.44 6.03 -8.89
CA PHE A 63 -17.93 6.94 -7.86
C PHE A 63 -18.74 8.23 -7.74
N LYS A 64 -19.18 8.81 -8.87
CA LYS A 64 -20.05 10.01 -8.86
C LYS A 64 -21.45 9.75 -8.30
N LYS A 65 -21.99 8.54 -8.51
CA LYS A 65 -23.33 8.17 -8.02
C LYS A 65 -23.34 7.76 -6.55
N THR A 66 -22.19 7.36 -6.00
CA THR A 66 -22.08 6.93 -4.60
C THR A 66 -22.20 8.16 -3.70
N LYS A 67 -23.25 8.18 -2.86
CA LYS A 67 -23.39 9.20 -1.82
C LYS A 67 -22.27 9.01 -0.80
N LYS A 68 -21.59 10.09 -0.45
CA LYS A 68 -20.66 10.10 0.68
C LYS A 68 -21.45 10.04 1.97
N ASN A 69 -21.06 9.17 2.90
CA ASN A 69 -21.66 9.11 4.23
C ASN A 69 -21.24 10.31 5.09
N PHE A 70 -20.10 10.94 4.75
CA PHE A 70 -19.54 12.08 5.45
C PHE A 70 -19.14 13.16 4.44
N GLU A 71 -19.28 14.42 4.82
CA GLU A 71 -18.79 15.58 4.06
C GLU A 71 -17.42 16.01 4.59
N ASP A 72 -16.69 16.83 3.82
CA ASP A 72 -15.37 17.30 4.24
C ASP A 72 -15.39 18.10 5.54
N LYS A 73 -16.51 18.78 5.83
CA LYS A 73 -16.75 19.52 7.08
C LYS A 73 -16.86 18.63 8.32
N ASP A 74 -17.18 17.32 8.13
CA ASP A 74 -17.33 16.37 9.23
C ASP A 74 -15.96 15.85 9.75
N PHE A 75 -14.86 16.30 9.12
CA PHE A 75 -13.50 15.88 9.46
C PHE A 75 -12.62 17.05 9.88
N TYR A 76 -11.97 16.90 11.00
CA TYR A 76 -10.83 17.73 11.35
C TYR A 76 -9.56 17.09 10.80
N LYS A 77 -8.98 17.66 9.73
CA LYS A 77 -7.87 17.09 8.97
C LYS A 77 -6.54 17.53 9.56
N ILE A 78 -5.78 16.61 10.15
CA ILE A 78 -4.49 16.87 10.78
C ILE A 78 -3.40 16.06 10.08
N TYR A 79 -2.28 16.69 9.81
CA TYR A 79 -1.05 16.05 9.38
C TYR A 79 0.05 16.25 10.42
N VAL A 80 0.48 15.15 11.05
CA VAL A 80 1.59 15.18 12.01
C VAL A 80 2.89 15.04 11.24
N ASP A 81 3.66 16.13 11.13
CA ASP A 81 4.97 16.12 10.45
C ASP A 81 6.08 15.83 11.46
N ILE A 82 6.90 14.85 11.14
CA ILE A 82 8.04 14.43 11.95
C ILE A 82 9.32 14.72 11.17
N PRO A 83 10.31 15.44 11.75
CA PRO A 83 11.62 15.64 11.14
C PRO A 83 12.28 14.32 10.73
N LYS A 84 12.99 14.32 9.61
CA LYS A 84 13.55 13.11 9.00
C LYS A 84 14.56 12.38 9.90
N ASP A 85 15.38 13.12 10.61
CA ASP A 85 16.37 12.63 11.58
C ASP A 85 15.69 11.93 12.75
N ILE A 86 14.71 12.59 13.39
CA ILE A 86 13.90 12.03 14.47
C ILE A 86 13.16 10.77 14.02
N LEU A 87 12.54 10.80 12.84
CA LEU A 87 11.87 9.64 12.28
C LEU A 87 12.84 8.48 12.05
N SER A 88 14.05 8.78 11.55
CA SER A 88 15.08 7.76 11.32
C SER A 88 15.52 7.08 12.62
N GLU A 89 15.73 7.83 13.68
CA GLU A 89 16.06 7.29 15.00
C GLU A 89 14.92 6.44 15.58
N ARG A 90 13.68 6.90 15.45
CA ARG A 90 12.51 6.11 15.86
C ARG A 90 12.39 4.79 15.10
N ILE A 91 12.67 4.80 13.80
CA ILE A 91 12.66 3.58 12.97
C ILE A 91 13.73 2.62 13.45
N LYS A 92 14.96 3.10 13.72
CA LYS A 92 16.06 2.29 14.23
C LYS A 92 15.70 1.61 15.57
N LYS A 93 15.25 2.40 16.54
CA LYS A 93 14.81 1.88 17.84
C LYS A 93 13.64 0.87 17.72
N ARG A 94 12.69 1.12 16.81
CA ARG A 94 11.57 0.20 16.55
C ARG A 94 12.05 -1.12 16.01
N ILE A 95 13.01 -1.13 15.06
CA ILE A 95 13.58 -2.37 14.50
C ILE A 95 14.27 -3.18 15.60
N GLU A 96 15.09 -2.55 16.42
CA GLU A 96 15.76 -3.23 17.54
C GLU A 96 14.74 -3.85 18.51
N LYS A 97 13.73 -3.07 18.90
CA LYS A 97 12.66 -3.55 19.79
C LYS A 97 11.88 -4.71 19.15
N MET A 98 11.54 -4.63 17.88
CA MET A 98 10.80 -5.65 17.14
C MET A 98 11.57 -6.98 17.10
N LEU A 99 12.87 -6.92 16.76
CA LEU A 99 13.70 -8.13 16.70
C LEU A 99 13.86 -8.79 18.09
N LYS A 100 14.00 -7.98 19.15
CA LYS A 100 14.06 -8.49 20.53
C LYS A 100 12.71 -9.04 21.03
N ALA A 101 11.59 -8.55 20.52
CA ALA A 101 10.25 -8.94 20.96
C ALA A 101 9.70 -10.19 20.27
N GLY A 102 10.51 -10.94 19.52
CA GLY A 102 10.13 -12.22 18.94
C GLY A 102 9.72 -12.19 17.47
N ALA A 103 10.16 -11.16 16.70
CA ALA A 103 9.85 -11.10 15.26
C ALA A 103 10.36 -12.31 14.46
N PHE A 104 11.44 -12.95 14.91
CA PHE A 104 11.95 -14.19 14.29
C PHE A 104 10.95 -15.34 14.42
N ASP A 105 10.42 -15.56 15.63
CA ASP A 105 9.44 -16.62 15.90
C ASP A 105 8.12 -16.36 15.19
N GLU A 106 7.70 -15.08 15.13
CA GLU A 106 6.50 -14.66 14.40
C GLU A 106 6.62 -14.99 12.91
N VAL A 107 7.75 -14.66 12.29
CA VAL A 107 7.99 -14.94 10.86
C VAL A 107 8.11 -16.45 10.63
N ASP A 108 8.78 -17.21 11.48
CA ASP A 108 8.87 -18.66 11.35
C ASP A 108 7.48 -19.32 11.40
N LYS A 109 6.65 -18.94 12.38
CA LYS A 109 5.25 -19.39 12.48
C LYS A 109 4.44 -18.99 11.23
N PHE A 110 4.61 -17.76 10.75
CA PHE A 110 3.94 -17.27 9.54
C PHE A 110 4.30 -18.10 8.30
N LEU A 111 5.59 -18.45 8.14
CA LEU A 111 6.05 -19.28 7.01
C LEU A 111 5.47 -20.70 7.05
N LYS A 112 5.32 -21.27 8.25
CA LYS A 112 4.68 -22.60 8.44
C LYS A 112 3.20 -22.63 8.03
N MET A 113 2.52 -21.49 8.01
CA MET A 113 1.13 -21.39 7.53
C MET A 113 0.97 -21.61 6.01
N LYS A 114 2.07 -21.71 5.24
CA LYS A 114 2.09 -21.96 3.78
C LYS A 114 1.16 -21.06 2.98
N ILE A 115 1.08 -19.77 3.35
CA ILE A 115 0.22 -18.79 2.72
C ILE A 115 0.60 -18.62 1.24
N LYS A 116 -0.38 -18.51 0.36
CA LYS A 116 -0.17 -18.34 -1.09
C LYS A 116 0.77 -17.16 -1.37
N LYS A 117 1.79 -17.36 -2.21
CA LYS A 117 2.83 -16.36 -2.56
C LYS A 117 2.27 -14.97 -2.95
N ASN A 118 1.09 -14.91 -3.54
CA ASN A 118 0.44 -13.67 -3.96
C ASN A 118 -0.33 -12.93 -2.84
N ASN A 119 -0.32 -13.43 -1.61
CA ASN A 119 -0.97 -12.75 -0.49
C ASN A 119 -0.19 -11.47 -0.12
N ASN A 120 -0.94 -10.43 0.22
CA ASN A 120 -0.34 -9.14 0.61
C ASN A 120 0.48 -9.24 1.91
N SER A 121 0.17 -10.20 2.77
CA SER A 121 0.94 -10.48 4.00
C SER A 121 2.41 -10.77 3.71
N ASN A 122 2.73 -11.43 2.58
CA ASN A 122 4.12 -11.69 2.16
C ASN A 122 4.90 -10.43 1.72
N LYS A 123 4.23 -9.27 1.62
CA LYS A 123 4.83 -8.00 1.20
C LYS A 123 5.13 -7.06 2.38
N ILE A 124 4.83 -7.50 3.59
CA ILE A 124 5.12 -6.74 4.82
C ILE A 124 6.64 -6.64 4.98
N ILE A 125 7.13 -5.42 5.20
CA ILE A 125 8.56 -5.19 5.49
C ILE A 125 8.91 -5.94 6.77
N GLY A 126 9.95 -6.78 6.69
CA GLY A 126 10.39 -7.64 7.77
C GLY A 126 10.16 -9.12 7.49
N VAL A 127 9.05 -9.50 6.86
CA VAL A 127 8.75 -10.93 6.62
C VAL A 127 9.80 -11.57 5.73
N ARG A 128 10.04 -10.99 4.55
CA ARG A 128 11.02 -11.55 3.60
C ARG A 128 12.44 -11.41 4.11
N GLU A 129 12.77 -10.27 4.67
CA GLU A 129 14.11 -9.97 5.16
C GLU A 129 14.52 -10.91 6.30
N ILE A 130 13.61 -11.18 7.22
CA ILE A 130 13.82 -12.14 8.32
C ILE A 130 13.84 -13.57 7.78
N GLN A 131 13.00 -13.91 6.80
CA GLN A 131 13.05 -15.22 6.15
C GLN A 131 14.41 -15.47 5.51
N ASP A 132 14.91 -14.52 4.70
CA ASP A 132 16.20 -14.61 4.03
C ASP A 132 17.34 -14.77 5.08
N TYR A 133 17.26 -14.04 6.19
CA TYR A 133 18.19 -14.14 7.31
C TYR A 133 18.14 -15.53 7.98
N LEU A 134 16.94 -16.08 8.24
CA LEU A 134 16.80 -17.39 8.87
C LEU A 134 17.32 -18.54 8.01
N GLN A 135 17.25 -18.37 6.69
CA GLN A 135 17.71 -19.35 5.69
C GLN A 135 19.19 -19.18 5.30
N SER A 136 19.82 -18.06 5.65
CA SER A 136 21.21 -17.79 5.35
C SER A 136 22.14 -18.61 6.27
N GLU A 137 23.24 -19.11 5.72
CA GLU A 137 24.33 -19.72 6.47
C GLU A 137 25.07 -18.69 7.33
N ASN A 138 25.30 -17.51 6.78
CA ASN A 138 25.91 -16.39 7.48
C ASN A 138 24.82 -15.48 8.07
N LYS A 139 24.54 -15.67 9.38
CA LYS A 139 23.52 -14.92 10.12
C LYS A 139 24.06 -13.58 10.62
N ASP A 140 24.28 -12.63 9.70
CA ASP A 140 24.66 -11.28 10.08
C ASP A 140 23.44 -10.42 10.48
N ILE A 141 23.27 -10.27 11.78
CA ILE A 141 22.17 -9.47 12.37
C ILE A 141 22.31 -7.97 12.07
N ASN A 142 23.52 -7.47 11.87
CA ASN A 142 23.74 -6.07 11.58
C ASN A 142 23.30 -5.76 10.15
N ASN A 143 23.63 -6.63 9.20
CA ASN A 143 23.15 -6.55 7.83
C ASN A 143 21.61 -6.61 7.76
N LEU A 144 20.98 -7.52 8.50
CA LEU A 144 19.52 -7.58 8.58
C LEU A 144 18.92 -6.26 9.08
N LYS A 145 19.47 -5.69 10.17
CA LYS A 145 19.01 -4.39 10.72
C LYS A 145 19.14 -3.27 9.69
N GLU A 146 20.24 -3.24 8.96
CA GLU A 146 20.48 -2.23 7.93
C GLU A 146 19.47 -2.34 6.77
N ILE A 147 19.21 -3.55 6.27
CA ILE A 147 18.22 -3.80 5.21
C ILE A 147 16.83 -3.35 5.67
N LEU A 148 16.42 -3.71 6.89
CA LEU A 148 15.15 -3.31 7.48
C LEU A 148 15.04 -1.78 7.60
N LEU A 149 16.12 -1.13 8.03
CA LEU A 149 16.20 0.33 8.16
C LEU A 149 16.03 1.01 6.80
N ILE A 150 16.77 0.58 5.79
CA ILE A 150 16.70 1.12 4.43
C ILE A 150 15.28 0.98 3.87
N LYS A 151 14.68 -0.21 3.94
CA LYS A 151 13.34 -0.47 3.40
C LYS A 151 12.25 0.34 4.11
N THR A 152 12.35 0.45 5.44
CA THR A 152 11.40 1.23 6.23
C THR A 152 11.52 2.73 5.94
N ARG A 153 12.73 3.26 5.81
CA ARG A 153 12.98 4.66 5.42
C ARG A 153 12.46 4.96 4.01
N GLN A 154 12.65 4.05 3.06
CA GLN A 154 12.09 4.17 1.72
C GLN A 154 10.54 4.19 1.74
N TYR A 155 9.94 3.37 2.60
CA TYR A 155 8.48 3.38 2.79
C TYR A 155 7.99 4.70 3.38
N ALA A 156 8.65 5.20 4.45
CA ALA A 156 8.35 6.49 5.05
C ALA A 156 8.51 7.66 4.05
N LYS A 157 9.54 7.63 3.20
CA LYS A 157 9.72 8.61 2.12
C LYS A 157 8.54 8.60 1.15
N ARG A 158 8.05 7.42 0.76
CA ARG A 158 6.86 7.30 -0.11
C ARG A 158 5.60 7.85 0.58
N GLN A 159 5.42 7.58 1.88
CA GLN A 159 4.31 8.15 2.65
C GLN A 159 4.37 9.68 2.69
N LYS A 160 5.54 10.26 2.97
CA LYS A 160 5.73 11.73 2.98
C LYS A 160 5.44 12.35 1.60
N THR A 161 5.93 11.74 0.53
CA THR A 161 5.66 12.20 -0.85
C THR A 161 4.16 12.18 -1.16
N TRP A 162 3.48 11.10 -0.75
CA TRP A 162 2.03 10.98 -0.93
C TRP A 162 1.26 12.02 -0.11
N SER A 163 1.62 12.20 1.16
CA SER A 163 0.99 13.17 2.05
C SER A 163 1.17 14.60 1.54
N ASN A 164 2.36 14.97 1.08
CA ASN A 164 2.61 16.28 0.51
C ASN A 164 1.74 16.55 -0.75
N LYS A 165 1.41 15.51 -1.50
CA LYS A 165 0.56 15.64 -2.70
C LYS A 165 -0.93 15.72 -2.37
N PHE A 166 -1.41 14.97 -1.38
CA PHE A 166 -2.83 14.78 -1.13
C PHE A 166 -3.36 15.38 0.18
N MET A 167 -2.47 15.86 1.04
CA MET A 167 -2.78 16.45 2.34
C MET A 167 -2.20 17.87 2.47
N HIS A 168 -2.06 18.59 1.35
CA HIS A 168 -1.46 19.93 1.35
C HIS A 168 -2.33 20.97 2.07
N ASP A 169 -3.65 20.73 2.12
CA ASP A 169 -4.67 21.54 2.78
C ASP A 169 -4.93 21.14 4.25
N TRP A 170 -4.24 20.11 4.76
CA TRP A 170 -4.40 19.64 6.13
C TRP A 170 -3.63 20.50 7.12
N SER A 171 -4.19 20.71 8.32
CA SER A 171 -3.50 21.42 9.41
C SER A 171 -2.27 20.65 9.85
N LYS A 172 -1.09 21.26 9.67
CA LYS A 172 0.17 20.67 10.14
C LYS A 172 0.34 20.91 11.64
N VAL A 173 0.63 19.83 12.36
CA VAL A 173 0.86 19.86 13.80
C VAL A 173 2.22 19.25 14.11
N ASP A 174 2.97 19.90 15.00
CA ASP A 174 4.22 19.36 15.49
C ASP A 174 3.96 18.07 16.29
N TYR A 175 4.74 17.03 16.00
CA TYR A 175 4.64 15.73 16.69
C TYR A 175 4.85 15.80 18.20
N LYS A 176 5.52 16.84 18.73
CA LYS A 176 5.74 17.07 20.18
C LYS A 176 4.48 17.55 20.88
N ASN A 177 3.66 18.32 20.16
CA ASN A 177 2.48 18.98 20.71
C ASN A 177 1.18 18.20 20.43
N PHE A 178 1.29 17.06 19.74
CA PHE A 178 0.13 16.26 19.37
C PHE A 178 -0.23 15.27 20.48
N ASN A 179 -1.27 15.59 21.24
CA ASN A 179 -1.81 14.72 22.28
C ASN A 179 -3.31 14.48 22.02
N PHE A 180 -3.68 13.23 21.71
CA PHE A 180 -5.08 12.85 21.48
C PHE A 180 -5.96 12.97 22.72
N SER A 181 -5.37 12.87 23.92
CA SER A 181 -6.10 12.84 25.17
C SER A 181 -6.63 14.20 25.65
N LYS A 182 -6.37 15.30 24.94
CA LYS A 182 -6.78 16.66 25.34
C LYS A 182 -7.97 17.22 24.54
N LYS A 183 -8.70 16.41 23.79
CA LYS A 183 -9.93 16.81 23.08
C LYS A 183 -11.06 15.85 23.42
N SER A 184 -11.45 15.82 24.66
CA SER A 184 -12.81 15.49 25.11
C SER A 184 -13.55 16.79 25.40
#